data_6e3eaf548a9ddfbc3bbb675a6a69e52e
#
_entry.id   6e3eaf548a9ddfbc3bbb675a6a69e52e
#
_cell.length_a   1.000
_cell.length_b   1.000
_cell.length_c   1.000
_cell.angle_alpha   90.00
_cell.angle_beta   90.00
_cell.angle_gamma   90.00
#
_symmetry.space_group_name_H-M   'P 1'
#
loop_
_entity.id
_entity.type
_entity.pdbx_description
1 polymer ?
#
loop_
_entity_poly.entity_id
_entity_poly.type
_entity_poly.pdbx_seq_one_letter_code
_entity_poly.pdbx_strand_id
1 'polypeptide(L)'
;AYSVFFPVVEVVLALSIGLIVWWVADRSLDAGLLVAFILFLNQIFRPLRMIADKFNVLQMGMVAAERVFKILDNKDVTLNEGTYAPEKIQGKIEFKNVSFAYNEPNFVLKNINFTVQAGETIALVGQTGSGKTSIISILNRLYPYQSGNILLDDHPIESFALGRLRASVGVVLQDVFLFSGSVYDNITLRNTSISKQQVHEAAKMIGMHDFIMQLPGGYD
;
A
#
# COMPACT_ATOMS: atom_id res chain seq x y z
N ALA A 1 29.26 2.86 9.04
CA ALA A 1 29.81 3.31 10.34
C ALA A 1 29.87 2.17 11.36
N TYR A 2 28.80 1.39 11.56
CA TYR A 2 28.75 0.32 12.56
C TYR A 2 29.78 -0.80 12.33
N SER A 3 30.01 -1.21 11.08
CA SER A 3 30.96 -2.28 10.72
C SER A 3 32.43 -1.95 11.03
N VAL A 4 32.74 -0.66 11.20
CA VAL A 4 34.09 -0.19 11.49
C VAL A 4 34.29 0.00 13.00
N PHE A 5 33.23 0.34 13.74
CA PHE A 5 33.31 0.67 15.16
C PHE A 5 33.82 -0.51 16.02
N PHE A 6 33.24 -1.70 15.86
CA PHE A 6 33.66 -2.88 16.66
C PHE A 6 35.09 -3.29 16.40
N PRO A 7 35.57 -3.44 15.15
CA PRO A 7 36.98 -3.73 14.90
C PRO A 7 37.92 -2.69 15.50
N VAL A 8 37.58 -1.40 15.45
CA VAL A 8 38.41 -0.35 16.04
C VAL A 8 38.50 -0.50 17.56
N VAL A 9 37.36 -0.75 18.23
CA VAL A 9 37.31 -0.96 19.68
C VAL A 9 38.16 -2.20 20.07
N GLU A 10 38.07 -3.29 19.32
CA GLU A 10 38.87 -4.52 19.58
C GLU A 10 40.37 -4.28 19.38
N VAL A 11 40.77 -3.55 18.33
CA VAL A 11 42.14 -3.19 18.07
C VAL A 11 42.72 -2.33 19.20
N VAL A 12 41.95 -1.31 19.65
CA VAL A 12 42.35 -0.44 20.76
C VAL A 12 42.49 -1.22 22.05
N LEU A 13 41.58 -2.17 22.34
CA LEU A 13 41.66 -3.04 23.51
C LEU A 13 42.90 -3.92 23.44
N ALA A 14 43.15 -4.58 22.31
CA ALA A 14 44.29 -5.44 22.09
C ALA A 14 45.63 -4.67 22.24
N LEU A 15 45.74 -3.48 21.67
CA LEU A 15 46.90 -2.61 21.81
C LEU A 15 47.10 -2.17 23.25
N SER A 16 46.02 -1.83 23.98
CA SER A 16 46.10 -1.45 25.40
C SER A 16 46.63 -2.60 26.28
N ILE A 17 46.12 -3.82 26.03
CA ILE A 17 46.60 -5.02 26.73
C ILE A 17 48.08 -5.29 26.38
N GLY A 18 48.46 -5.23 25.11
CA GLY A 18 49.82 -5.44 24.68
C GLY A 18 50.82 -4.46 25.30
N LEU A 19 50.46 -3.17 25.35
CA LEU A 19 51.26 -2.13 25.96
C LEU A 19 51.47 -2.34 27.48
N ILE A 20 50.39 -2.70 28.21
CA ILE A 20 50.50 -2.91 29.65
C ILE A 20 51.33 -4.18 29.97
N VAL A 21 51.17 -5.27 29.19
CA VAL A 21 52.00 -6.46 29.35
C VAL A 21 53.48 -6.17 29.12
N TRP A 22 53.80 -5.43 28.07
CA TRP A 22 55.15 -4.97 27.76
C TRP A 22 55.73 -4.09 28.89
N TRP A 23 54.93 -3.13 29.38
CA TRP A 23 55.37 -2.22 30.44
C TRP A 23 55.56 -2.90 31.80
N VAL A 24 54.71 -3.89 32.15
CA VAL A 24 54.83 -4.69 33.38
C VAL A 24 56.05 -5.63 33.33
N ALA A 25 56.32 -6.23 32.16
CA ALA A 25 57.47 -7.12 31.97
C ALA A 25 58.80 -6.40 32.14
N ASP A 26 58.91 -5.14 31.70
CA ASP A 26 60.12 -4.30 31.84
C ASP A 26 60.38 -3.85 33.28
N ARG A 27 59.34 -3.79 34.14
CA ARG A 27 59.47 -3.23 35.51
C ARG A 27 59.27 -4.24 36.63
N SER A 28 59.16 -5.54 36.35
CA SER A 28 58.95 -6.59 37.35
C SER A 28 57.80 -6.32 38.33
N LEU A 29 56.70 -5.72 37.84
CA LEU A 29 55.54 -5.38 38.63
C LEU A 29 54.71 -6.66 38.97
N ASP A 30 53.90 -6.58 40.02
CA ASP A 30 53.04 -7.66 40.48
C ASP A 30 52.05 -8.15 39.40
N ALA A 31 51.96 -9.44 39.17
CA ALA A 31 51.02 -10.08 38.26
C ALA A 31 49.56 -9.75 38.59
N GLY A 32 49.26 -9.51 39.87
CA GLY A 32 47.94 -9.09 40.34
C GLY A 32 47.49 -7.74 39.74
N LEU A 33 48.45 -6.81 39.59
CA LEU A 33 48.16 -5.50 38.95
C LEU A 33 47.79 -5.63 37.47
N LEU A 34 48.48 -6.54 36.77
CA LEU A 34 48.20 -6.84 35.36
C LEU A 34 46.79 -7.41 35.18
N VAL A 35 46.42 -8.39 36.01
CA VAL A 35 45.06 -8.96 35.98
C VAL A 35 43.98 -7.91 36.28
N ALA A 36 44.19 -7.10 37.33
CA ALA A 36 43.26 -6.02 37.68
C ALA A 36 43.08 -5.05 36.52
N PHE A 37 44.17 -4.64 35.85
CA PHE A 37 44.09 -3.70 34.71
C PHE A 37 43.33 -4.30 33.52
N ILE A 38 43.56 -5.57 33.17
CA ILE A 38 42.79 -6.26 32.10
C ILE A 38 41.30 -6.30 32.43
N LEU A 39 40.96 -6.59 33.69
CA LEU A 39 39.55 -6.59 34.12
C LEU A 39 38.91 -5.19 34.02
N PHE A 40 39.62 -4.14 34.45
CA PHE A 40 39.14 -2.78 34.33
C PHE A 40 38.98 -2.33 32.87
N LEU A 41 39.92 -2.67 31.99
CA LEU A 41 39.77 -2.38 30.55
C LEU A 41 38.52 -3.01 30.00
N ASN A 42 38.26 -4.29 30.25
CA ASN A 42 37.05 -4.96 29.79
C ASN A 42 35.78 -4.27 30.37
N GLN A 43 35.83 -3.86 31.63
CA GLN A 43 34.69 -3.18 32.28
C GLN A 43 34.42 -1.82 31.68
N ILE A 44 35.43 -1.05 31.25
CA ILE A 44 35.28 0.23 30.59
C ILE A 44 34.73 0.08 29.14
N PHE A 45 35.23 -0.92 28.41
CA PHE A 45 34.79 -1.12 27.01
C PHE A 45 33.40 -1.75 26.89
N ARG A 46 32.90 -2.44 27.93
CA ARG A 46 31.54 -3.03 27.93
C ARG A 46 30.43 -2.01 27.72
N PRO A 47 30.37 -0.87 28.44
CA PRO A 47 29.37 0.17 28.17
C PRO A 47 29.46 0.77 26.76
N LEU A 48 30.67 0.92 26.20
CA LEU A 48 30.84 1.41 24.83
C LEU A 48 30.21 0.49 23.79
N ARG A 49 30.39 -0.84 23.94
CA ARG A 49 29.71 -1.83 23.08
C ARG A 49 28.20 -1.76 23.24
N MET A 50 27.69 -1.66 24.48
CA MET A 50 26.26 -1.51 24.73
C MET A 50 25.65 -0.25 24.09
N ILE A 51 26.37 0.86 24.13
CA ILE A 51 25.91 2.11 23.48
C ILE A 51 25.84 1.91 21.96
N ALA A 52 26.85 1.28 21.35
CA ALA A 52 26.85 1.00 19.92
C ALA A 52 25.68 0.09 19.49
N ASP A 53 25.38 -0.96 20.25
CA ASP A 53 24.24 -1.85 20.00
C ASP A 53 22.91 -1.12 20.14
N LYS A 54 22.77 -0.29 21.19
CA LYS A 54 21.55 0.51 21.39
C LYS A 54 21.36 1.57 20.30
N PHE A 55 22.45 2.15 19.80
CA PHE A 55 22.40 3.08 18.69
C PHE A 55 21.86 2.42 17.40
N ASN A 56 22.30 1.18 17.13
CA ASN A 56 21.80 0.43 15.99
C ASN A 56 20.30 0.13 16.11
N VAL A 57 19.84 -0.30 17.28
CA VAL A 57 18.41 -0.53 17.55
C VAL A 57 17.60 0.76 17.41
N LEU A 58 18.14 1.89 17.91
CA LEU A 58 17.52 3.19 17.77
C LEU A 58 17.36 3.58 16.29
N GLN A 59 18.42 3.40 15.48
CA GLN A 59 18.39 3.67 14.06
C GLN A 59 17.31 2.84 13.33
N MET A 60 17.22 1.54 13.63
CA MET A 60 16.16 0.68 13.08
C MET A 60 14.77 1.16 13.51
N GLY A 61 14.61 1.56 14.77
CA GLY A 61 13.36 2.12 15.28
C GLY A 61 12.97 3.42 14.59
N MET A 62 13.93 4.31 14.36
CA MET A 62 13.70 5.56 13.63
C MET A 62 13.23 5.31 12.19
N VAL A 63 13.88 4.41 11.46
CA VAL A 63 13.49 4.05 10.08
C VAL A 63 12.08 3.42 10.05
N ALA A 64 11.77 2.57 11.03
CA ALA A 64 10.43 2.00 11.14
C ALA A 64 9.37 3.08 11.44
N ALA A 65 9.66 3.98 12.37
CA ALA A 65 8.80 5.11 12.70
C ALA A 65 8.59 6.04 11.49
N GLU A 66 9.65 6.39 10.77
CA GLU A 66 9.57 7.21 9.55
C GLU A 66 8.61 6.59 8.51
N ARG A 67 8.68 5.27 8.31
CA ARG A 67 7.75 4.58 7.39
C ARG A 67 6.30 4.70 7.85
N VAL A 68 6.04 4.56 9.14
CA VAL A 68 4.68 4.69 9.70
C VAL A 68 4.18 6.12 9.55
N PHE A 69 4.99 7.12 9.93
CA PHE A 69 4.62 8.54 9.79
C PHE A 69 4.42 8.93 8.33
N LYS A 70 5.25 8.42 7.41
CA LYS A 70 5.07 8.67 5.98
C LYS A 70 3.71 8.18 5.45
N ILE A 71 3.16 7.11 6.02
CA ILE A 71 1.81 6.63 5.68
C ILE A 71 0.75 7.51 6.35
N LEU A 72 0.93 7.86 7.62
CA LEU A 72 -0.03 8.69 8.37
C LEU A 72 -0.11 10.12 7.83
N ASP A 73 1.02 10.67 7.40
CA ASP A 73 1.11 12.03 6.85
C ASP A 73 0.75 12.10 5.35
N ASN A 74 0.49 10.94 4.73
CA ASN A 74 0.10 10.90 3.33
C ASN A 74 -1.27 11.55 3.16
N LYS A 75 -1.31 12.58 2.32
CA LYS A 75 -2.51 13.36 1.97
C LYS A 75 -3.14 12.91 0.65
N ASP A 76 -2.62 11.85 0.04
CA ASP A 76 -3.17 11.29 -1.20
C ASP A 76 -4.48 10.56 -0.92
N VAL A 77 -5.54 11.33 -0.80
CA VAL A 77 -6.90 10.84 -0.60
C VAL A 77 -7.79 11.28 -1.76
N THR A 78 -8.72 10.44 -2.17
CA THR A 78 -9.73 10.85 -3.14
C THR A 78 -10.66 11.87 -2.47
N LEU A 79 -10.70 13.11 -2.99
CA LEU A 79 -11.57 14.15 -2.47
C LEU A 79 -13.04 13.73 -2.60
N ASN A 80 -13.77 13.82 -1.50
CA ASN A 80 -15.20 13.52 -1.43
C ASN A 80 -15.99 14.80 -1.10
N GLU A 81 -15.86 15.82 -1.96
CA GLU A 81 -16.52 17.11 -1.78
C GLU A 81 -17.91 17.13 -2.40
N GLY A 82 -18.22 16.17 -3.27
CA GLY A 82 -19.52 16.07 -3.92
C GLY A 82 -20.63 15.66 -2.93
N THR A 83 -21.78 16.29 -3.05
CA THR A 83 -22.96 16.06 -2.21
C THR A 83 -24.15 15.51 -2.99
N TYR A 84 -24.10 15.53 -4.32
CA TYR A 84 -25.19 15.04 -5.16
C TYR A 84 -25.35 13.53 -5.04
N ALA A 85 -26.50 13.08 -4.57
CA ALA A 85 -26.78 11.66 -4.31
C ALA A 85 -28.21 11.31 -4.81
N PRO A 86 -28.43 11.23 -6.14
CA PRO A 86 -29.76 10.94 -6.69
C PRO A 86 -30.21 9.51 -6.30
N GLU A 87 -31.51 9.34 -6.11
CA GLU A 87 -32.07 8.01 -5.81
C GLU A 87 -31.88 7.03 -6.99
N LYS A 88 -32.01 7.53 -8.22
CA LYS A 88 -31.88 6.75 -9.45
C LYS A 88 -30.88 7.40 -10.39
N ILE A 89 -30.00 6.61 -10.95
CA ILE A 89 -29.07 6.96 -12.03
C ILE A 89 -29.57 6.25 -13.30
N GLN A 90 -29.68 7.01 -14.40
CA GLN A 90 -30.13 6.48 -15.71
C GLN A 90 -28.98 5.84 -16.47
N GLY A 91 -27.76 6.39 -16.31
CA GLY A 91 -26.53 5.85 -16.85
C GLY A 91 -26.08 6.47 -18.18
N LYS A 92 -26.53 7.69 -18.50
CA LYS A 92 -25.94 8.46 -19.60
C LYS A 92 -24.55 8.96 -19.18
N ILE A 93 -23.52 8.64 -19.97
CA ILE A 93 -22.13 9.04 -19.69
C ILE A 93 -21.61 9.90 -20.83
N GLU A 94 -20.99 11.04 -20.52
CA GLU A 94 -20.34 11.90 -21.50
C GLU A 94 -18.90 12.23 -21.07
N PHE A 95 -17.95 12.03 -21.98
CA PHE A 95 -16.59 12.52 -21.87
C PHE A 95 -16.42 13.71 -22.81
N LYS A 96 -16.02 14.87 -22.29
CA LYS A 96 -15.84 16.12 -23.03
C LYS A 96 -14.41 16.63 -22.87
N ASN A 97 -13.61 16.49 -23.92
CA ASN A 97 -12.21 16.95 -23.98
C ASN A 97 -11.34 16.46 -22.82
N VAL A 98 -11.55 15.23 -22.37
CA VAL A 98 -10.90 14.67 -21.18
C VAL A 98 -9.47 14.29 -21.49
N SER A 99 -8.53 14.81 -20.70
CA SER A 99 -7.13 14.39 -20.72
C SER A 99 -6.69 13.91 -19.34
N PHE A 100 -5.94 12.80 -19.31
CA PHE A 100 -5.53 12.16 -18.08
C PHE A 100 -4.10 11.63 -18.17
N ALA A 101 -3.34 11.83 -17.09
CA ALA A 101 -2.03 11.25 -16.83
C ALA A 101 -1.95 10.72 -15.40
N TYR A 102 -1.33 9.56 -15.20
CA TYR A 102 -0.97 9.09 -13.84
C TYR A 102 0.16 9.93 -13.24
N ASN A 103 1.14 10.31 -14.10
CA ASN A 103 2.25 11.19 -13.75
C ASN A 103 2.50 12.16 -14.89
N GLU A 104 2.33 13.44 -14.66
CA GLU A 104 2.64 14.48 -15.64
C GLU A 104 4.16 14.51 -15.97
N PRO A 105 4.51 14.79 -17.23
CA PRO A 105 3.67 15.22 -18.36
C PRO A 105 3.17 14.07 -19.27
N ASN A 106 3.21 12.81 -18.80
CA ASN A 106 2.92 11.64 -19.63
C ASN A 106 1.43 11.33 -19.71
N PHE A 107 0.72 12.01 -20.63
CA PHE A 107 -0.71 11.80 -20.82
C PHE A 107 -1.03 10.45 -21.44
N VAL A 108 -1.86 9.66 -20.76
CA VAL A 108 -2.41 8.37 -21.21
C VAL A 108 -3.66 8.59 -22.04
N LEU A 109 -4.53 9.51 -21.64
CA LEU A 109 -5.70 9.93 -22.38
C LEU A 109 -5.51 11.38 -22.84
N LYS A 110 -5.79 11.65 -24.11
CA LYS A 110 -5.63 12.98 -24.72
C LYS A 110 -6.88 13.37 -25.43
N ASN A 111 -7.56 14.40 -24.93
CA ASN A 111 -8.73 15.01 -25.57
C ASN A 111 -9.82 13.99 -25.93
N ILE A 112 -10.16 13.10 -25.02
CA ILE A 112 -11.14 12.03 -25.23
C ILE A 112 -12.54 12.64 -25.26
N ASN A 113 -13.31 12.30 -26.31
CA ASN A 113 -14.68 12.73 -26.49
C ASN A 113 -15.54 11.55 -26.95
N PHE A 114 -16.55 11.21 -26.18
CA PHE A 114 -17.60 10.25 -26.55
C PHE A 114 -18.81 10.40 -25.62
N THR A 115 -19.94 9.89 -26.09
CA THR A 115 -21.20 9.82 -25.32
C THR A 115 -21.74 8.42 -25.38
N VAL A 116 -22.21 7.90 -24.25
CA VAL A 116 -22.93 6.64 -24.10
C VAL A 116 -24.33 6.96 -23.59
N GLN A 117 -25.36 6.55 -24.32
CA GLN A 117 -26.73 6.75 -23.88
C GLN A 117 -27.14 5.76 -22.79
N ALA A 118 -28.17 6.10 -22.03
CA ALA A 118 -28.72 5.19 -21.03
C ALA A 118 -29.16 3.86 -21.68
N GLY A 119 -28.68 2.74 -21.13
CA GLY A 119 -28.94 1.38 -21.64
C GLY A 119 -28.12 0.98 -22.87
N GLU A 120 -27.24 1.85 -23.36
CA GLU A 120 -26.36 1.52 -24.48
C GLU A 120 -25.16 0.67 -24.02
N THR A 121 -24.70 -0.22 -24.88
CA THR A 121 -23.45 -0.99 -24.69
C THR A 121 -22.42 -0.51 -25.69
N ILE A 122 -21.26 -0.12 -25.21
CA ILE A 122 -20.12 0.27 -26.06
C ILE A 122 -18.91 -0.65 -25.82
N ALA A 123 -18.08 -0.80 -26.84
CA ALA A 123 -16.79 -1.48 -26.74
C ALA A 123 -15.64 -0.49 -26.93
N LEU A 124 -14.73 -0.45 -25.95
CA LEU A 124 -13.47 0.28 -26.07
C LEU A 124 -12.41 -0.64 -26.64
N VAL A 125 -11.98 -0.39 -27.88
CA VAL A 125 -11.01 -1.23 -28.59
C VAL A 125 -9.68 -0.50 -28.73
N GLY A 126 -8.57 -1.21 -28.57
CA GLY A 126 -7.23 -0.64 -28.71
C GLY A 126 -6.15 -1.59 -28.17
N GLN A 127 -4.90 -1.27 -28.47
CA GLN A 127 -3.74 -2.04 -27.97
C GLN A 127 -3.63 -2.00 -26.45
N THR A 128 -2.87 -2.94 -25.87
CA THR A 128 -2.52 -2.88 -24.44
C THR A 128 -1.78 -1.57 -24.16
N GLY A 129 -2.16 -0.90 -23.07
CA GLY A 129 -1.61 0.42 -22.71
C GLY A 129 -2.30 1.62 -23.37
N SER A 130 -3.31 1.43 -24.24
CA SER A 130 -4.02 2.54 -24.88
C SER A 130 -4.99 3.34 -23.97
N GLY A 131 -5.02 3.04 -22.68
CA GLY A 131 -5.81 3.79 -21.71
C GLY A 131 -7.24 3.31 -21.47
N LYS A 132 -7.64 2.13 -21.99
CA LYS A 132 -9.00 1.59 -21.79
C LYS A 132 -9.37 1.46 -20.30
N THR A 133 -8.52 0.85 -19.52
CA THR A 133 -8.70 0.71 -18.07
C THR A 133 -8.68 2.06 -17.36
N SER A 134 -7.89 3.02 -17.87
CA SER A 134 -7.82 4.36 -17.30
C SER A 134 -9.16 5.11 -17.40
N ILE A 135 -9.93 4.90 -18.50
CA ILE A 135 -11.27 5.47 -18.66
C ILE A 135 -12.19 5.00 -17.51
N ILE A 136 -12.19 3.69 -17.20
CA ILE A 136 -12.98 3.13 -16.11
C ILE A 136 -12.50 3.66 -14.75
N SER A 137 -11.19 3.78 -14.58
CA SER A 137 -10.59 4.28 -13.33
C SER A 137 -10.98 5.72 -13.02
N ILE A 138 -10.93 6.61 -14.02
CA ILE A 138 -11.33 8.02 -13.83
C ILE A 138 -12.85 8.19 -13.71
N LEU A 139 -13.66 7.37 -14.39
CA LEU A 139 -15.11 7.35 -14.22
C LEU A 139 -15.52 7.02 -12.78
N ASN A 140 -14.80 6.08 -12.14
CA ASN A 140 -14.99 5.72 -10.73
C ASN A 140 -14.29 6.69 -9.75
N ARG A 141 -13.71 7.78 -10.25
CA ARG A 141 -12.93 8.74 -9.44
C ARG A 141 -11.87 8.06 -8.57
N LEU A 142 -11.19 7.04 -9.14
CA LEU A 142 -9.99 6.45 -8.49
C LEU A 142 -8.78 7.37 -8.66
N TYR A 143 -8.76 8.16 -9.74
CA TYR A 143 -7.75 9.17 -10.05
C TYR A 143 -8.44 10.45 -10.53
N PRO A 144 -7.94 11.64 -10.18
CA PRO A 144 -8.36 12.90 -10.79
C PRO A 144 -7.83 13.01 -12.23
N TYR A 145 -8.59 13.59 -13.13
CA TYR A 145 -8.13 13.91 -14.48
C TYR A 145 -7.72 15.38 -14.55
N GLN A 146 -6.84 15.73 -15.52
CA GLN A 146 -6.21 17.05 -15.58
C GLN A 146 -7.05 18.07 -16.35
N SER A 147 -7.84 17.66 -17.35
CA SER A 147 -8.66 18.59 -18.13
C SER A 147 -9.89 17.92 -18.73
N GLY A 148 -10.87 18.73 -19.08
CA GLY A 148 -12.15 18.32 -19.64
C GLY A 148 -13.23 18.15 -18.58
N ASN A 149 -14.31 17.45 -18.95
CA ASN A 149 -15.42 17.15 -18.05
C ASN A 149 -15.94 15.74 -18.30
N ILE A 150 -16.24 15.02 -17.23
CA ILE A 150 -16.94 13.73 -17.27
C ILE A 150 -18.31 13.94 -16.63
N LEU A 151 -19.37 13.65 -17.38
CA LEU A 151 -20.74 13.80 -16.90
C LEU A 151 -21.40 12.42 -16.77
N LEU A 152 -22.17 12.26 -15.71
CA LEU A 152 -23.10 11.15 -15.50
C LEU A 152 -24.49 11.74 -15.33
N ASP A 153 -25.44 11.39 -16.22
CA ASP A 153 -26.78 11.96 -16.27
C ASP A 153 -26.76 13.49 -16.26
N ASP A 154 -25.94 14.09 -17.13
CA ASP A 154 -25.72 15.53 -17.31
C ASP A 154 -25.12 16.27 -16.09
N HIS A 155 -24.71 15.56 -15.03
CA HIS A 155 -24.06 16.13 -13.86
C HIS A 155 -22.57 15.76 -13.84
N PRO A 156 -21.65 16.68 -13.50
CA PRO A 156 -20.23 16.37 -13.34
C PRO A 156 -20.03 15.28 -12.29
N ILE A 157 -19.16 14.30 -12.59
CA ILE A 157 -18.92 13.19 -11.64
C ILE A 157 -18.34 13.67 -10.30
N GLU A 158 -17.67 14.81 -10.27
CA GLU A 158 -17.14 15.44 -9.05
C GLU A 158 -18.25 15.92 -8.10
N SER A 159 -19.42 16.29 -8.66
CA SER A 159 -20.56 16.74 -7.85
C SER A 159 -21.22 15.61 -7.06
N PHE A 160 -21.04 14.36 -7.49
CA PHE A 160 -21.61 13.20 -6.80
C PHE A 160 -20.92 12.92 -5.47
N ALA A 161 -21.71 12.56 -4.46
CA ALA A 161 -21.19 11.89 -3.27
C ALA A 161 -20.45 10.60 -3.70
N LEU A 162 -19.19 10.48 -3.34
CA LEU A 162 -18.29 9.43 -3.85
C LEU A 162 -18.84 8.01 -3.61
N GLY A 163 -19.40 7.78 -2.40
CA GLY A 163 -20.03 6.50 -2.08
C GLY A 163 -21.23 6.18 -2.99
N ARG A 164 -22.03 7.18 -3.35
CA ARG A 164 -23.19 7.02 -4.24
C ARG A 164 -22.74 6.73 -5.68
N LEU A 165 -21.76 7.47 -6.19
CA LEU A 165 -21.17 7.23 -7.51
C LEU A 165 -20.68 5.80 -7.64
N ARG A 166 -19.80 5.37 -6.72
CA ARG A 166 -19.21 4.04 -6.74
C ARG A 166 -20.20 2.91 -6.53
N ALA A 167 -21.25 3.12 -5.75
CA ALA A 167 -22.34 2.14 -5.60
C ALA A 167 -23.18 1.97 -6.87
N SER A 168 -23.11 2.95 -7.79
CA SER A 168 -23.89 2.95 -9.05
C SER A 168 -23.10 2.41 -10.24
N VAL A 169 -21.78 2.28 -10.12
CA VAL A 169 -20.89 1.79 -11.19
C VAL A 169 -20.30 0.45 -10.78
N GLY A 170 -20.86 -0.63 -11.31
CA GLY A 170 -20.28 -1.98 -11.15
C GLY A 170 -19.06 -2.15 -12.05
N VAL A 171 -17.99 -2.75 -11.53
CA VAL A 171 -16.77 -3.05 -12.29
C VAL A 171 -16.47 -4.53 -12.20
N VAL A 172 -16.27 -5.18 -13.36
CA VAL A 172 -15.74 -6.55 -13.44
C VAL A 172 -14.29 -6.47 -13.89
N LEU A 173 -13.38 -6.87 -13.00
CA LEU A 173 -11.94 -6.83 -13.24
C LEU A 173 -11.48 -8.06 -14.04
N GLN A 174 -10.44 -7.90 -14.84
CA GLN A 174 -9.82 -9.01 -15.57
C GLN A 174 -9.10 -9.96 -14.61
N ASP A 175 -8.35 -9.41 -13.66
CA ASP A 175 -7.69 -10.18 -12.60
C ASP A 175 -8.58 -10.20 -11.37
N VAL A 176 -8.97 -11.40 -10.95
CA VAL A 176 -9.84 -11.60 -9.79
C VAL A 176 -8.98 -11.84 -8.55
N PHE A 177 -9.23 -11.06 -7.50
CA PHE A 177 -8.65 -11.30 -6.18
C PHE A 177 -9.69 -11.95 -5.27
N LEU A 178 -9.32 -13.08 -4.67
CA LEU A 178 -10.15 -13.76 -3.67
C LEU A 178 -9.55 -13.58 -2.29
N PHE A 179 -10.37 -13.15 -1.35
CA PHE A 179 -10.00 -13.07 0.05
C PHE A 179 -10.05 -14.46 0.69
N SER A 180 -9.23 -14.68 1.72
CA SER A 180 -9.35 -15.88 2.55
C SER A 180 -10.70 -15.90 3.25
N GLY A 181 -11.44 -17.00 3.10
CA GLY A 181 -12.79 -17.17 3.63
C GLY A 181 -13.66 -18.02 2.71
N SER A 182 -14.95 -18.03 2.98
CA SER A 182 -15.93 -18.78 2.20
C SER A 182 -16.25 -18.12 0.85
N VAL A 183 -16.88 -18.86 -0.05
CA VAL A 183 -17.44 -18.31 -1.29
C VAL A 183 -18.48 -17.23 -0.97
N TYR A 184 -19.29 -17.46 0.05
CA TYR A 184 -20.27 -16.49 0.54
C TYR A 184 -19.61 -15.18 0.98
N ASP A 185 -18.52 -15.24 1.78
CA ASP A 185 -17.78 -14.07 2.22
C ASP A 185 -17.18 -13.26 1.05
N ASN A 186 -16.68 -13.96 0.03
CA ASN A 186 -16.11 -13.35 -1.17
C ASN A 186 -17.17 -12.67 -2.03
N ILE A 187 -18.37 -13.27 -2.17
CA ILE A 187 -19.48 -12.66 -2.93
C ILE A 187 -20.05 -11.44 -2.21
N THR A 188 -20.23 -11.55 -0.89
CA THR A 188 -20.83 -10.47 -0.10
C THR A 188 -19.86 -9.40 0.34
N LEU A 189 -18.54 -9.66 0.26
CA LEU A 189 -17.49 -8.86 0.89
C LEU A 189 -17.79 -8.60 2.38
N ARG A 190 -18.37 -9.60 3.04
CA ARG A 190 -18.82 -9.56 4.44
C ARG A 190 -19.89 -8.50 4.74
N ASN A 191 -20.62 -8.07 3.73
CA ASN A 191 -21.76 -7.19 3.92
C ASN A 191 -22.93 -8.00 4.51
N THR A 192 -23.24 -7.77 5.78
CA THR A 192 -24.27 -8.48 6.53
C THR A 192 -25.71 -8.18 6.07
N SER A 193 -25.91 -7.14 5.26
CA SER A 193 -27.22 -6.82 4.69
C SER A 193 -27.63 -7.74 3.53
N ILE A 194 -26.67 -8.51 2.97
CA ILE A 194 -26.91 -9.43 1.85
C ILE A 194 -27.25 -10.81 2.41
N SER A 195 -28.44 -11.28 2.12
CA SER A 195 -28.91 -12.61 2.57
C SER A 195 -28.33 -13.74 1.73
N LYS A 196 -28.25 -14.96 2.31
CA LYS A 196 -27.86 -16.17 1.58
C LYS A 196 -28.74 -16.41 0.35
N GLN A 197 -30.03 -16.11 0.44
CA GLN A 197 -30.96 -16.25 -0.67
C GLN A 197 -30.59 -15.34 -1.85
N GLN A 198 -30.27 -14.08 -1.59
CA GLN A 198 -29.83 -13.12 -2.63
C GLN A 198 -28.55 -13.58 -3.31
N VAL A 199 -27.60 -14.14 -2.56
CA VAL A 199 -26.37 -14.72 -3.12
C VAL A 199 -26.68 -15.91 -4.04
N HIS A 200 -27.56 -16.82 -3.62
CA HIS A 200 -27.96 -17.98 -4.45
C HIS A 200 -28.68 -17.53 -5.73
N GLU A 201 -29.57 -16.54 -5.62
CA GLU A 201 -30.29 -16.00 -6.78
C GLU A 201 -29.33 -15.34 -7.76
N ALA A 202 -28.39 -14.53 -7.26
CA ALA A 202 -27.36 -13.89 -8.10
C ALA A 202 -26.47 -14.94 -8.79
N ALA A 203 -26.04 -15.97 -8.06
CA ALA A 203 -25.24 -17.06 -8.62
C ALA A 203 -26.00 -17.86 -9.70
N LYS A 204 -27.30 -18.07 -9.52
CA LYS A 204 -28.16 -18.70 -10.53
C LYS A 204 -28.30 -17.83 -11.78
N MET A 205 -28.45 -16.51 -11.61
CA MET A 205 -28.59 -15.60 -12.74
C MET A 205 -27.36 -15.62 -13.68
N ILE A 206 -26.16 -15.82 -13.12
CA ILE A 206 -24.92 -15.90 -13.90
C ILE A 206 -24.51 -17.36 -14.22
N GLY A 207 -25.34 -18.37 -13.88
CA GLY A 207 -25.10 -19.78 -14.16
C GLY A 207 -23.97 -20.42 -13.31
N MET A 208 -23.59 -19.82 -12.20
CA MET A 208 -22.50 -20.31 -11.34
C MET A 208 -22.96 -21.12 -10.14
N HIS A 209 -24.27 -21.17 -9.87
CA HIS A 209 -24.81 -21.88 -8.70
C HIS A 209 -24.40 -23.35 -8.62
N ASP A 210 -24.59 -24.08 -9.71
CA ASP A 210 -24.31 -25.51 -9.75
C ASP A 210 -22.81 -25.82 -9.62
N PHE A 211 -21.96 -24.96 -10.19
CA PHE A 211 -20.54 -25.06 -10.03
C PHE A 211 -20.13 -24.85 -8.56
N ILE A 212 -20.66 -23.81 -7.90
CA ILE A 212 -20.36 -23.55 -6.48
C ILE A 212 -20.80 -24.72 -5.60
N MET A 213 -21.96 -25.29 -5.87
CA MET A 213 -22.47 -26.46 -5.12
C MET A 213 -21.62 -27.73 -5.28
N GLN A 214 -20.80 -27.83 -6.33
CA GLN A 214 -19.85 -28.94 -6.52
C GLN A 214 -18.51 -28.69 -5.76
N LEU A 215 -18.26 -27.52 -5.27
CA LEU A 215 -17.04 -27.23 -4.48
C LEU A 215 -17.14 -27.90 -3.10
N PRO A 216 -15.99 -28.32 -2.51
CA PRO A 216 -15.96 -28.77 -1.13
C PRO A 216 -16.44 -27.63 -0.18
N GLY A 217 -17.61 -27.86 0.47
CA GLY A 217 -18.24 -26.84 1.33
C GLY A 217 -19.24 -25.93 0.61
N GLY A 218 -19.36 -25.95 -0.71
CA GLY A 218 -20.29 -25.10 -1.45
C GLY A 218 -20.05 -23.61 -1.23
N TYR A 219 -21.02 -22.94 -0.64
CA TYR A 219 -20.93 -21.50 -0.32
C TYR A 219 -20.20 -21.20 1.00
N ASP A 220 -20.07 -22.17 1.91
CA ASP A 220 -19.51 -22.00 3.27
C ASP A 220 -18.02 -22.27 3.36
#